data_4009e201c9821264ee72def2c42950da
#
_entry.id   4009e201c9821264ee72def2c42950da
#
_cell.length_a   1.000
_cell.length_b   1.000
_cell.length_c   1.000
_cell.angle_alpha   90.00
_cell.angle_beta   90.00
_cell.angle_gamma   90.00
#
_symmetry.space_group_name_H-M   'P 1'
#
loop_
_entity.id
_entity.type
_entity.pdbx_description
1 polymer ?
#
loop_
_entity_poly.entity_id
_entity_poly.type
_entity_poly.pdbx_seq_one_letter_code
_entity_poly.pdbx_strand_id
1 'polypeptide(L)'
;MKVFGKNVFNELKDNVKSIKKVYIAKNFNDKEIIKFIQDNKISYSVTDPKNMDGMVEGRHQGIIAVIDDYEYSDYRDMLNDNIVVMLDHLEDPHNLGAIIRTCECAGVHGIIIPENR
;
A
#
# COMPACT_ATOMS: atom_id res chain seq x y z
N MET A 1 5.23 -5.05 -4.23
CA MET A 1 3.76 -4.88 -4.29
C MET A 1 3.42 -3.52 -4.89
N LYS A 2 2.39 -3.47 -5.71
CA LYS A 2 1.92 -2.23 -6.31
C LYS A 2 0.62 -1.80 -5.65
N VAL A 3 0.54 -0.55 -5.25
CA VAL A 3 -0.69 0.07 -4.74
C VAL A 3 -1.01 1.28 -5.60
N PHE A 4 -2.27 1.65 -5.68
CA PHE A 4 -2.70 2.69 -6.59
C PHE A 4 -3.86 3.51 -6.04
N GLY A 5 -4.05 4.69 -6.61
CA GLY A 5 -5.09 5.62 -6.22
C GLY A 5 -4.64 6.64 -5.17
N LYS A 6 -5.29 7.79 -5.18
CA LYS A 6 -4.92 8.91 -4.31
C LYS A 6 -5.08 8.62 -2.83
N ASN A 7 -6.15 7.90 -2.46
CA ASN A 7 -6.41 7.60 -1.05
C ASN A 7 -5.35 6.68 -0.46
N VAL A 8 -4.96 5.66 -1.23
CA VAL A 8 -3.91 4.73 -0.79
C VAL A 8 -2.59 5.48 -0.67
N PHE A 9 -2.29 6.35 -1.62
CA PHE A 9 -1.05 7.12 -1.58
C PHE A 9 -1.00 8.04 -0.35
N ASN A 10 -2.11 8.65 0.04
CA ASN A 10 -2.16 9.46 1.25
C ASN A 10 -1.81 8.66 2.52
N GLU A 11 -2.13 7.38 2.55
CA GLU A 11 -1.76 6.50 3.65
C GLU A 11 -0.26 6.19 3.68
N LEU A 12 0.39 6.18 2.52
CA LEU A 12 1.83 5.92 2.42
C LEU A 12 2.69 7.08 2.93
N LYS A 13 2.11 8.25 3.11
CA LYS A 13 2.84 9.42 3.62
C LYS A 13 3.50 9.18 4.96
N ASP A 14 2.92 8.32 5.78
CA ASP A 14 3.45 7.98 7.10
C ASP A 14 4.56 6.93 7.04
N ASN A 15 4.77 6.31 5.88
CA ASN A 15 5.78 5.27 5.71
C ASN A 15 6.54 5.42 4.39
N VAL A 16 7.19 6.57 4.23
CA VAL A 16 7.91 6.94 3.00
C VAL A 16 8.99 5.92 2.65
N LYS A 17 9.64 5.33 3.65
CA LYS A 17 10.73 4.39 3.44
C LYS A 17 10.29 3.11 2.72
N SER A 18 9.02 2.76 2.78
CA SER A 18 8.51 1.58 2.08
C SER A 18 8.29 1.81 0.58
N ILE A 19 8.30 3.05 0.13
CA ILE A 19 8.04 3.40 -1.26
C ILE A 19 9.31 3.24 -2.07
N LYS A 20 9.31 2.29 -3.02
CA LYS A 20 10.45 2.07 -3.91
C LYS A 20 10.42 2.98 -5.12
N LYS A 21 9.25 3.15 -5.73
CA LYS A 21 9.07 3.94 -6.93
C LYS A 21 7.63 4.35 -7.11
N VAL A 22 7.39 5.48 -7.76
CA VAL A 22 6.05 5.96 -8.08
C VAL A 22 5.94 6.18 -9.58
N TYR A 23 4.83 5.75 -10.17
CA TYR A 23 4.47 6.05 -11.55
C TYR A 23 3.34 7.07 -11.56
N ILE A 24 3.51 8.12 -12.33
CA ILE A 24 2.55 9.22 -12.43
C ILE A 24 2.12 9.37 -13.88
N ALA A 25 0.81 9.48 -14.12
CA ALA A 25 0.31 9.74 -15.47
C ALA A 25 0.68 11.16 -15.93
N LYS A 26 0.88 11.32 -17.23
CA LYS A 26 1.21 12.62 -17.82
C LYS A 26 0.20 13.72 -17.48
N ASN A 27 -1.07 13.34 -17.33
CA ASN A 27 -2.16 14.25 -17.01
C ASN A 27 -2.49 14.35 -15.52
N PHE A 28 -1.67 13.73 -14.67
CA PHE A 28 -1.84 13.79 -13.22
C PHE A 28 -1.56 15.20 -12.72
N ASN A 29 -2.47 15.78 -11.96
CA ASN A 29 -2.40 17.19 -11.57
C ASN A 29 -2.57 17.45 -10.07
N ASP A 30 -2.49 16.42 -9.23
CA ASP A 30 -2.54 16.63 -7.78
C ASP A 30 -1.21 17.17 -7.28
N LYS A 31 -1.19 18.48 -7.06
CA LYS A 31 0.03 19.20 -6.69
C LYS A 31 0.58 18.82 -5.32
N GLU A 32 -0.29 18.44 -4.38
CA GLU A 32 0.14 18.03 -3.05
C GLU A 32 0.94 16.73 -3.10
N ILE A 33 0.45 15.77 -3.87
CA ILE A 33 1.13 14.48 -4.03
C ILE A 33 2.45 14.67 -4.76
N ILE A 34 2.47 15.46 -5.84
CA ILE A 34 3.69 15.73 -6.60
C ILE A 34 4.74 16.40 -5.71
N LYS A 35 4.33 17.39 -4.93
CA LYS A 35 5.22 18.07 -4.00
C LYS A 35 5.78 17.11 -2.94
N PHE A 36 4.94 16.25 -2.39
CA PHE A 36 5.36 15.24 -1.43
C PHE A 36 6.43 14.32 -2.01
N ILE A 37 6.23 13.84 -3.25
CA ILE A 37 7.19 12.99 -3.95
C ILE A 37 8.53 13.71 -4.11
N GLN A 38 8.50 14.97 -4.53
CA GLN A 38 9.71 15.76 -4.75
C GLN A 38 10.43 16.09 -3.43
N ASP A 39 9.69 16.49 -2.41
CA ASP A 39 10.25 16.87 -1.11
C ASP A 39 10.92 15.70 -0.40
N ASN A 40 10.39 14.50 -0.58
CA ASN A 40 10.93 13.28 0.03
C ASN A 40 11.92 12.55 -0.89
N LYS A 41 12.24 13.12 -2.05
CA LYS A 41 13.19 12.55 -3.03
C LYS A 41 12.82 11.12 -3.43
N ILE A 42 11.53 10.86 -3.59
CA ILE A 42 11.04 9.55 -4.02
C ILE A 42 11.30 9.40 -5.52
N SER A 43 11.84 8.25 -5.93
CA SER A 43 12.03 7.95 -7.35
C SER A 43 10.69 7.85 -8.06
N TYR A 44 10.51 8.57 -9.15
CA TYR A 44 9.28 8.53 -9.92
C TYR A 44 9.52 8.61 -11.42
N SER A 45 8.54 8.13 -12.19
CA SER A 45 8.51 8.25 -13.64
C SER A 45 7.16 8.75 -14.10
N VAL A 46 7.17 9.64 -15.08
CA VAL A 46 5.94 10.10 -15.74
C VAL A 46 5.69 9.20 -16.94
N THR A 47 4.48 8.64 -17.03
CA THR A 47 4.16 7.69 -18.09
C THR A 47 2.76 7.93 -18.65
N ASP A 48 2.46 7.29 -19.79
CA ASP A 48 1.15 7.37 -20.41
C ASP A 48 0.11 6.60 -19.57
N PRO A 49 -1.08 7.18 -19.34
CA PRO A 49 -2.14 6.48 -18.59
C PRO A 49 -2.46 5.09 -19.13
N LYS A 50 -2.39 4.89 -20.43
CA LYS A 50 -2.64 3.57 -21.04
C LYS A 50 -1.63 2.52 -20.61
N ASN A 51 -0.38 2.92 -20.43
CA ASN A 51 0.65 2.01 -19.93
C ASN A 51 0.40 1.65 -18.47
N MET A 52 -0.13 2.60 -17.69
CA MET A 52 -0.48 2.37 -16.30
C MET A 52 -1.65 1.39 -16.14
N ASP A 53 -2.60 1.42 -17.07
CA ASP A 53 -3.75 0.50 -17.07
C ASP A 53 -3.30 -0.96 -17.13
N GLY A 54 -2.17 -1.24 -17.77
CA GLY A 54 -1.59 -2.58 -17.82
C GLY A 54 -0.81 -2.99 -16.58
N MET A 55 -0.49 -2.06 -15.70
CA MET A 55 0.31 -2.34 -14.49
C MET A 55 -0.53 -2.83 -13.32
N VAL A 56 -1.78 -2.40 -13.23
CA VAL A 56 -2.68 -2.72 -12.13
C VAL A 56 -4.07 -3.04 -12.64
N GLU A 57 -4.80 -3.82 -11.86
CA GLU A 57 -6.21 -4.10 -12.11
C GLU A 57 -7.04 -3.15 -11.26
N GLY A 58 -7.68 -2.18 -11.88
CA GLY A 58 -8.53 -1.24 -11.19
C GLY A 58 -8.27 0.21 -11.57
N ARG A 59 -8.91 1.10 -10.86
CA ARG A 59 -8.86 2.54 -11.15
C ARG A 59 -7.68 3.19 -10.42
N HIS A 60 -6.57 3.42 -11.13
CA HIS A 60 -5.35 3.97 -10.53
C HIS A 60 -5.38 5.49 -10.30
N GLN A 61 -6.31 6.21 -10.90
CA GLN A 61 -6.43 7.67 -10.76
C GLN A 61 -5.17 8.46 -11.15
N GLY A 62 -4.32 7.86 -11.98
CA GLY A 62 -3.09 8.48 -12.46
C GLY A 62 -1.88 8.31 -11.55
N ILE A 63 -1.96 7.50 -10.51
CA ILE A 63 -0.83 7.26 -9.61
C ILE A 63 -0.75 5.80 -9.17
N ILE A 64 0.45 5.23 -9.29
CA ILE A 64 0.77 3.87 -8.84
C ILE A 64 2.08 3.93 -8.07
N ALA A 65 2.11 3.36 -6.87
CA ALA A 65 3.32 3.25 -6.07
C ALA A 65 3.76 1.79 -5.96
N VAL A 66 5.05 1.55 -6.16
CA VAL A 66 5.68 0.26 -5.87
C VAL A 66 6.26 0.35 -4.47
N ILE A 67 5.81 -0.51 -3.59
CA ILE A 67 6.24 -0.52 -2.19
C ILE A 67 6.88 -1.86 -1.85
N ASP A 68 7.61 -1.87 -0.74
CA ASP A 68 8.17 -3.11 -0.20
C ASP A 68 7.05 -4.08 0.15
N ASP A 69 7.29 -5.36 -0.06
CA ASP A 69 6.38 -6.40 0.41
C ASP A 69 6.32 -6.38 1.94
N TYR A 70 5.18 -6.81 2.49
CA TYR A 70 5.06 -6.92 3.93
C TYR A 70 6.06 -7.93 4.46
N GLU A 71 6.75 -7.58 5.54
CA GLU A 71 7.54 -8.54 6.29
C GLU A 71 6.60 -9.36 7.18
N TYR A 72 6.55 -10.66 6.91
CA TYR A 72 5.72 -11.56 7.69
C TYR A 72 6.53 -12.15 8.83
N SER A 73 6.02 -12.01 10.05
CA SER A 73 6.57 -12.68 11.22
C SER A 73 6.05 -14.10 11.31
N ASP A 74 6.78 -14.98 11.98
CA ASP A 74 6.27 -16.30 12.31
C ASP A 74 5.09 -16.15 13.26
N TYR A 75 3.95 -16.80 12.95
CA TYR A 75 2.76 -16.70 13.79
C TYR A 75 3.00 -17.17 15.24
N ARG A 76 3.97 -18.03 15.44
CA ARG A 76 4.32 -18.54 16.77
C ARG A 76 4.85 -17.43 17.68
N ASP A 77 5.46 -16.40 17.12
CA ASP A 77 5.95 -15.25 17.88
C ASP A 77 4.78 -14.39 18.41
N MET A 78 3.59 -14.56 17.85
CA MET A 78 2.39 -13.81 18.22
C MET A 78 1.54 -14.49 19.30
N LEU A 79 1.84 -15.74 19.66
CA LEU A 79 1.00 -16.51 20.59
C LEU A 79 0.94 -15.91 22.00
N ASN A 80 1.88 -15.05 22.35
CA ASN A 80 1.89 -14.35 23.64
C ASN A 80 1.20 -12.98 23.57
N ASP A 81 0.73 -12.56 22.41
CA ASP A 81 0.04 -11.29 22.25
C ASP A 81 -1.38 -11.38 22.82
N ASN A 82 -1.87 -10.28 23.37
CA ASN A 82 -3.18 -10.26 24.01
C ASN A 82 -4.32 -10.42 23.01
N ILE A 83 -4.18 -9.80 21.82
CA ILE A 83 -5.19 -9.84 20.78
C ILE A 83 -4.50 -10.16 19.44
N VAL A 84 -4.98 -11.22 18.79
CA VAL A 84 -4.51 -11.62 17.45
C VAL A 84 -5.72 -11.79 16.56
N VAL A 85 -5.67 -11.22 15.37
CA VAL A 85 -6.72 -11.34 14.36
C VAL A 85 -6.27 -12.32 13.29
N MET A 86 -7.10 -13.32 12.98
CA MET A 86 -6.87 -14.25 11.89
C MET A 86 -7.81 -13.94 10.75
N LEU A 87 -7.24 -13.76 9.55
CA LEU A 87 -7.99 -13.44 8.35
C LEU A 87 -8.06 -14.62 7.42
N ASP A 88 -9.19 -14.80 6.77
CA ASP A 88 -9.43 -15.86 5.80
C ASP A 88 -9.94 -15.25 4.50
N HIS A 89 -9.49 -15.78 3.37
CA HIS A 89 -9.92 -15.36 2.03
C HIS A 89 -9.84 -13.86 1.74
N LEU A 90 -8.62 -13.33 1.71
CA LEU A 90 -8.39 -11.97 1.22
C LEU A 90 -7.96 -12.02 -0.24
N GLU A 91 -8.76 -11.47 -1.13
CA GLU A 91 -8.47 -11.44 -2.57
C GLU A 91 -7.87 -10.09 -3.00
N ASP A 92 -8.13 -9.04 -2.25
CA ASP A 92 -7.76 -7.67 -2.61
C ASP A 92 -6.75 -7.10 -1.60
N PRO A 93 -5.52 -6.76 -2.04
CA PRO A 93 -4.53 -6.11 -1.17
C PRO A 93 -5.02 -4.80 -0.55
N HIS A 94 -5.94 -4.11 -1.21
CA HIS A 94 -6.54 -2.88 -0.73
C HIS A 94 -7.33 -3.11 0.56
N ASN A 95 -8.12 -4.18 0.59
CA ASN A 95 -8.87 -4.58 1.77
C ASN A 95 -7.95 -4.98 2.92
N LEU A 96 -6.85 -5.66 2.61
CA LEU A 96 -5.86 -6.02 3.62
C LEU A 96 -5.27 -4.78 4.30
N GLY A 97 -4.90 -3.76 3.52
CA GLY A 97 -4.39 -2.50 4.05
C GLY A 97 -5.38 -1.81 4.98
N ALA A 98 -6.66 -1.77 4.59
CA ALA A 98 -7.72 -1.17 5.40
C ALA A 98 -7.95 -1.95 6.71
N ILE A 99 -7.90 -3.28 6.65
CA ILE A 99 -8.05 -4.13 7.84
C ILE A 99 -6.89 -3.93 8.80
N ILE A 100 -5.65 -3.90 8.29
CA ILE A 100 -4.45 -3.69 9.12
C ILE A 100 -4.55 -2.36 9.86
N ARG A 101 -4.94 -1.29 9.18
CA ARG A 101 -5.10 0.02 9.81
C ARG A 101 -6.18 0.00 10.89
N THR A 102 -7.32 -0.63 10.63
CA THR A 102 -8.40 -0.76 11.61
C THR A 102 -7.94 -1.53 12.83
N CYS A 103 -7.20 -2.63 12.62
CA CYS A 103 -6.65 -3.44 13.72
C CYS A 103 -5.65 -2.63 14.56
N GLU A 104 -4.81 -1.84 13.93
CA GLU A 104 -3.85 -0.97 14.62
C GLU A 104 -4.57 0.02 15.53
N CYS A 105 -5.63 0.68 15.03
CA CYS A 105 -6.44 1.60 15.82
C CYS A 105 -7.16 0.93 16.98
N ALA A 106 -7.54 -0.34 16.83
CA ALA A 106 -8.22 -1.11 17.87
C ALA A 106 -7.27 -1.74 18.90
N GLY A 107 -5.96 -1.57 18.74
CA GLY A 107 -4.97 -2.13 19.68
C GLY A 107 -4.71 -3.62 19.49
N VAL A 108 -4.95 -4.14 18.30
CA VAL A 108 -4.65 -5.54 17.96
C VAL A 108 -3.14 -5.72 17.83
N HIS A 109 -2.58 -6.75 18.44
CA HIS A 109 -1.14 -6.98 18.50
C HIS A 109 -0.58 -7.80 17.34
N GLY A 110 -1.42 -8.60 16.68
CA GLY A 110 -0.97 -9.41 15.56
C GLY A 110 -2.09 -9.74 14.60
N ILE A 111 -1.73 -9.96 13.33
CA ILE A 111 -2.66 -10.36 12.28
C ILE A 111 -2.07 -11.56 11.56
N ILE A 112 -2.85 -12.63 11.46
CA ILE A 112 -2.48 -13.84 10.74
C ILE A 112 -3.28 -13.89 9.45
N ILE A 113 -2.58 -14.02 8.33
CA ILE A 113 -3.20 -14.10 7.01
C ILE A 113 -2.79 -15.39 6.31
N PRO A 114 -3.64 -15.94 5.41
CA PRO A 114 -3.27 -17.10 4.64
C PRO A 114 -2.10 -16.80 3.69
N GLU A 115 -1.22 -17.75 3.50
CA GLU A 115 -0.11 -17.63 2.55
C GLU A 115 -0.64 -17.56 1.12
N ASN A 116 -1.63 -18.39 0.81
CA ASN A 116 -2.34 -18.39 -0.47
C ASN A 116 -3.76 -17.89 -0.23
N ARG A 117 -4.11 -16.83 -0.90
CA ARG A 117 -5.39 -16.13 -0.75
C ARG A 117 -6.61 -16.97 -1.09
#